data_a2eafa645fa8c4a6501b74b730f7a2bd
#
_entry.id   a2eafa645fa8c4a6501b74b730f7a2bd
#
_cell.length_a   1.000
_cell.length_b   1.000
_cell.length_c   1.000
_cell.angle_alpha   90.00
_cell.angle_beta   90.00
_cell.angle_gamma   90.00
#
_symmetry.space_group_name_H-M   'P 1'
#
loop_
_entity.id
_entity.type
_entity.pdbx_description
1 polymer ?
#
loop_
_entity_poly.entity_id
_entity_poly.type
_entity_poly.pdbx_seq_one_letter_code
_entity_poly.pdbx_strand_id
1 'polypeptide(L)'
;MTTRLVSPTLKTFFGLVLGVVATTPIFAANPKIDATTLTVIGYHEITEHKDALIPSYAVTAQQFSQHIDWLKNNGFHFINVDQLIKAHQGQYKLPSKPVLLTVDDGYQSFYQNAYPVIRAKKIPVVLAVVGSWLEPKENQNVDFGGESIARNKILSWDELKEMQNSGLVEIASHSYHLHQGVNANPQGNLEPAAITRIYDTKSKSYENDADYQARVYQDLKKNNDLLKAHGLRAPRVMV
;
A
#
# COMPACT_ATOMS: atom_id res chain seq x y z
N MET A 1 68.37 5.60 -69.09
CA MET A 1 67.32 6.63 -69.16
C MET A 1 66.31 6.28 -68.10
N THR A 2 66.41 6.93 -66.93
CA THR A 2 65.63 6.66 -65.73
C THR A 2 64.88 7.91 -65.38
N THR A 3 63.57 7.92 -65.60
CA THR A 3 62.65 9.00 -65.21
C THR A 3 62.07 8.71 -63.83
N ARG A 4 62.39 9.56 -62.84
CA ARG A 4 61.82 9.55 -61.52
C ARG A 4 60.46 10.31 -61.55
N LEU A 5 59.41 9.63 -61.15
CA LEU A 5 58.10 10.26 -60.83
C LEU A 5 58.07 10.71 -59.36
N VAL A 6 57.80 11.98 -59.16
CA VAL A 6 57.67 12.60 -57.86
C VAL A 6 56.21 12.50 -57.49
N SER A 7 55.93 11.87 -56.33
CA SER A 7 54.58 11.75 -55.75
C SER A 7 54.26 12.99 -54.89
N PRO A 8 53.07 13.62 -54.98
CA PRO A 8 52.66 14.69 -54.08
C PRO A 8 52.08 14.14 -52.79
N THR A 9 52.62 14.58 -51.66
CA THR A 9 52.16 14.31 -50.33
C THR A 9 50.82 15.04 -50.07
N LEU A 10 49.76 14.25 -49.83
CA LEU A 10 48.44 14.72 -49.39
C LEU A 10 48.49 15.00 -47.89
N LYS A 11 48.41 16.28 -47.50
CA LYS A 11 48.26 16.71 -46.08
C LYS A 11 46.80 16.55 -45.69
N THR A 12 46.51 15.53 -44.88
CA THR A 12 45.18 15.35 -44.27
C THR A 12 45.05 16.28 -43.09
N PHE A 13 44.18 17.27 -43.19
CA PHE A 13 43.74 18.10 -42.06
C PHE A 13 42.72 17.33 -41.24
N PHE A 14 43.08 16.89 -40.05
CA PHE A 14 42.14 16.38 -39.06
C PHE A 14 41.48 17.58 -38.34
N GLY A 15 40.29 17.95 -38.76
CA GLY A 15 39.45 18.91 -38.05
C GLY A 15 38.78 18.21 -36.88
N LEU A 16 39.20 18.55 -35.66
CA LEU A 16 38.54 18.12 -34.40
C LEU A 16 37.25 18.91 -34.24
N VAL A 17 36.09 18.31 -34.55
CA VAL A 17 34.79 18.89 -34.25
C VAL A 17 34.48 18.54 -32.80
N LEU A 18 34.68 19.49 -31.87
CA LEU A 18 34.17 19.42 -30.48
C LEU A 18 32.65 19.64 -30.53
N GLY A 19 31.89 18.56 -30.58
CA GLY A 19 30.45 18.60 -30.36
C GLY A 19 30.17 18.85 -28.87
N VAL A 20 29.76 20.07 -28.53
CA VAL A 20 29.20 20.35 -27.20
C VAL A 20 27.82 19.70 -27.17
N VAL A 21 27.72 18.52 -26.54
CA VAL A 21 26.42 17.92 -26.19
C VAL A 21 25.87 18.68 -25.02
N ALA A 22 25.00 19.67 -25.29
CA ALA A 22 24.20 20.34 -24.26
C ALA A 22 23.20 19.31 -23.71
N THR A 23 23.54 18.65 -22.61
CA THR A 23 22.57 17.88 -21.82
C THR A 23 21.63 18.86 -21.11
N THR A 24 20.52 19.19 -21.75
CA THR A 24 19.40 19.80 -21.03
C THR A 24 18.89 18.80 -20.02
N PRO A 25 18.83 19.12 -18.71
CA PRO A 25 18.20 18.25 -17.75
C PRO A 25 16.72 18.13 -18.17
N ILE A 26 16.30 16.92 -18.54
CA ILE A 26 14.89 16.61 -18.69
C ILE A 26 14.33 16.62 -17.26
N PHE A 27 13.88 17.77 -16.80
CA PHE A 27 12.96 17.82 -15.68
C PHE A 27 11.70 17.07 -16.14
N ALA A 28 11.53 15.85 -15.65
CA ALA A 28 10.25 15.18 -15.78
C ALA A 28 9.18 16.16 -15.31
N ALA A 29 8.32 16.59 -16.20
CA ALA A 29 7.20 17.47 -15.85
C ALA A 29 6.45 16.72 -14.75
N ASN A 30 6.37 17.31 -13.56
CA ASN A 30 5.51 16.76 -12.51
C ASN A 30 4.15 16.53 -13.12
N PRO A 31 3.58 15.31 -13.07
CA PRO A 31 2.24 15.08 -13.60
C PRO A 31 1.34 16.12 -12.97
N LYS A 32 0.62 16.89 -13.80
CA LYS A 32 -0.39 17.81 -13.32
C LYS A 32 -1.45 16.96 -12.65
N ILE A 33 -1.42 16.90 -11.31
CA ILE A 33 -2.48 16.25 -10.54
C ILE A 33 -3.73 17.10 -10.82
N ASP A 34 -4.65 16.54 -11.60
CA ASP A 34 -5.93 17.17 -11.86
C ASP A 34 -6.64 17.37 -10.50
N ALA A 35 -7.23 18.55 -10.30
CA ALA A 35 -7.95 18.89 -9.08
C ALA A 35 -9.13 17.92 -8.77
N THR A 36 -9.50 17.08 -9.74
CA THR A 36 -10.54 16.05 -9.63
C THR A 36 -10.01 14.64 -9.36
N THR A 37 -8.69 14.42 -9.43
CA THR A 37 -8.09 13.10 -9.23
C THR A 37 -7.93 12.80 -7.75
N LEU A 38 -8.54 11.72 -7.28
CA LEU A 38 -8.31 11.20 -5.93
C LEU A 38 -6.89 10.63 -5.81
N THR A 39 -6.14 11.11 -4.84
CA THR A 39 -4.87 10.50 -4.43
C THR A 39 -5.12 9.53 -3.29
N VAL A 40 -4.68 8.28 -3.40
CA VAL A 40 -4.68 7.32 -2.30
C VAL A 40 -3.24 7.11 -1.86
N ILE A 41 -2.99 7.25 -0.55
CA ILE A 41 -1.66 7.05 0.03
C ILE A 41 -1.78 5.96 1.08
N GLY A 42 -1.04 4.84 0.87
CA GLY A 42 -1.00 3.70 1.78
C GLY A 42 0.24 3.70 2.66
N TYR A 43 0.08 3.32 3.91
CA TYR A 43 1.14 3.01 4.86
C TYR A 43 0.91 1.62 5.44
N HIS A 44 1.94 1.06 6.07
CA HIS A 44 1.85 -0.20 6.81
C HIS A 44 2.29 0.03 8.26
N GLU A 45 3.58 -0.09 8.56
CA GLU A 45 4.10 0.12 9.91
C GLU A 45 4.57 1.56 10.15
N ILE A 46 4.12 2.14 11.24
CA ILE A 46 4.61 3.44 11.70
C ILE A 46 5.45 3.20 12.96
N THR A 47 6.73 2.91 12.76
CA THR A 47 7.69 2.58 13.84
C THR A 47 9.13 2.81 13.38
N GLU A 48 10.09 2.71 14.29
CA GLU A 48 11.51 2.70 13.92
C GLU A 48 11.84 1.45 13.09
N HIS A 49 12.66 1.58 12.06
CA HIS A 49 12.99 0.46 11.15
C HIS A 49 13.52 -0.78 11.89
N LYS A 50 14.28 -0.59 12.97
CA LYS A 50 14.83 -1.70 13.79
C LYS A 50 13.77 -2.47 14.57
N ASP A 51 12.60 -1.89 14.80
CA ASP A 51 11.50 -2.46 15.60
C ASP A 51 10.37 -3.00 14.71
N ALA A 52 10.44 -2.74 13.41
CA ALA A 52 9.44 -3.13 12.42
C ALA A 52 9.52 -4.63 12.10
N LEU A 53 8.37 -5.22 11.82
CA LEU A 53 8.28 -6.58 11.28
C LEU A 53 8.83 -6.63 9.85
N ILE A 54 8.51 -5.61 9.04
CA ILE A 54 9.03 -5.45 7.68
C ILE A 54 9.69 -4.07 7.56
N PRO A 55 11.00 -3.94 7.83
CA PRO A 55 11.68 -2.64 7.86
C PRO A 55 11.52 -1.80 6.58
N SER A 56 11.44 -2.43 5.41
CA SER A 56 11.27 -1.74 4.13
C SER A 56 9.90 -1.07 3.95
N TYR A 57 8.90 -1.45 4.72
CA TYR A 57 7.54 -0.90 4.70
C TYR A 57 7.25 0.01 5.90
N ALA A 58 8.25 0.27 6.72
CA ALA A 58 8.10 1.10 7.91
C ALA A 58 8.49 2.56 7.65
N VAL A 59 7.79 3.48 8.31
CA VAL A 59 8.17 4.87 8.47
C VAL A 59 8.10 5.26 9.94
N THR A 60 8.98 6.16 10.39
CA THR A 60 8.91 6.62 11.78
C THR A 60 7.69 7.52 12.02
N ALA A 61 7.26 7.65 13.28
CA ALA A 61 6.19 8.58 13.65
C ALA A 61 6.50 10.02 13.24
N GLN A 62 7.77 10.42 13.31
CA GLN A 62 8.21 11.73 12.86
C GLN A 62 8.04 11.90 11.36
N GLN A 63 8.51 10.93 10.55
CA GLN A 63 8.35 10.96 9.10
C GLN A 63 6.87 10.97 8.71
N PHE A 64 6.05 10.11 9.32
CA PHE A 64 4.60 10.11 9.11
C PHE A 64 3.99 11.49 9.37
N SER A 65 4.31 12.11 10.51
CA SER A 65 3.84 13.47 10.84
C SER A 65 4.29 14.51 9.82
N GLN A 66 5.55 14.45 9.37
CA GLN A 66 6.09 15.36 8.35
C GLN A 66 5.41 15.18 6.99
N HIS A 67 5.13 13.94 6.57
CA HIS A 67 4.40 13.66 5.33
C HIS A 67 3.01 14.30 5.36
N ILE A 68 2.28 14.15 6.48
CA ILE A 68 0.97 14.76 6.65
C ILE A 68 1.05 16.30 6.58
N ASP A 69 2.04 16.90 7.25
CA ASP A 69 2.23 18.36 7.22
C ASP A 69 2.57 18.84 5.82
N TRP A 70 3.44 18.12 5.12
CA TRP A 70 3.81 18.44 3.74
C TRP A 70 2.57 18.42 2.82
N LEU A 71 1.74 17.39 2.92
CA LEU A 71 0.51 17.29 2.13
C LEU A 71 -0.42 18.47 2.41
N LYS A 72 -0.68 18.79 3.69
CA LYS A 72 -1.54 19.93 4.07
C LYS A 72 -0.98 21.26 3.55
N ASN A 73 0.32 21.49 3.70
CA ASN A 73 0.99 22.72 3.27
C ASN A 73 1.03 22.86 1.74
N ASN A 74 0.91 21.77 0.99
CA ASN A 74 0.82 21.77 -0.47
C ASN A 74 -0.63 21.72 -1.00
N GLY A 75 -1.61 22.00 -0.13
CA GLY A 75 -3.01 22.17 -0.49
C GLY A 75 -3.76 20.85 -0.77
N PHE A 76 -3.25 19.73 -0.26
CA PHE A 76 -3.99 18.46 -0.26
C PHE A 76 -5.00 18.44 0.89
N HIS A 77 -6.17 17.85 0.63
CA HIS A 77 -7.27 17.77 1.57
C HIS A 77 -7.59 16.30 1.89
N PHE A 78 -7.40 15.93 3.14
CA PHE A 78 -7.76 14.58 3.60
C PHE A 78 -9.27 14.42 3.62
N ILE A 79 -9.76 13.35 2.99
CA ILE A 79 -11.18 13.01 2.91
C ILE A 79 -11.45 11.68 3.62
N ASN A 80 -12.67 11.52 4.12
CA ASN A 80 -13.14 10.25 4.68
C ASN A 80 -13.95 9.43 3.66
N VAL A 81 -14.29 8.21 4.04
CA VAL A 81 -15.05 7.27 3.19
C VAL A 81 -16.46 7.80 2.87
N ASP A 82 -17.11 8.50 3.79
CA ASP A 82 -18.43 9.09 3.54
C ASP A 82 -18.39 10.14 2.44
N GLN A 83 -17.39 11.01 2.47
CA GLN A 83 -17.19 12.01 1.42
C GLN A 83 -16.93 11.36 0.07
N LEU A 84 -16.12 10.29 0.03
CA LEU A 84 -15.84 9.54 -1.19
C LEU A 84 -17.10 8.87 -1.76
N ILE A 85 -17.87 8.17 -0.93
CA ILE A 85 -19.11 7.51 -1.33
C ILE A 85 -20.13 8.55 -1.85
N LYS A 86 -20.35 9.64 -1.13
CA LYS A 86 -21.25 10.71 -1.54
C LYS A 86 -20.79 11.37 -2.84
N ALA A 87 -19.50 11.53 -3.04
CA ALA A 87 -18.94 12.07 -4.29
C ALA A 87 -19.21 11.12 -5.45
N HIS A 88 -19.01 9.82 -5.28
CA HIS A 88 -19.33 8.80 -6.27
C HIS A 88 -20.83 8.80 -6.64
N GLN A 89 -21.71 9.09 -5.70
CA GLN A 89 -23.16 9.22 -5.90
C GLN A 89 -23.59 10.58 -6.48
N GLY A 90 -22.66 11.50 -6.74
CA GLY A 90 -22.97 12.85 -7.19
C GLY A 90 -23.56 13.78 -6.13
N GLN A 91 -23.52 13.38 -4.85
CA GLN A 91 -24.11 14.11 -3.73
C GLN A 91 -23.11 15.03 -2.99
N TYR A 92 -21.84 14.94 -3.33
CA TYR A 92 -20.76 15.72 -2.71
C TYR A 92 -19.70 16.06 -3.75
N LYS A 93 -19.20 17.29 -3.74
CA LYS A 93 -18.06 17.69 -4.55
C LYS A 93 -16.80 17.57 -3.70
N LEU A 94 -15.87 16.71 -4.11
CA LEU A 94 -14.57 16.61 -3.45
C LEU A 94 -13.83 17.95 -3.47
N PRO A 95 -13.05 18.26 -2.43
CA PRO A 95 -12.15 19.40 -2.43
C PRO A 95 -11.08 19.24 -3.53
N SER A 96 -10.34 20.30 -3.80
CA SER A 96 -9.15 20.22 -4.66
C SER A 96 -8.11 19.30 -4.04
N LYS A 97 -7.35 18.55 -4.87
CA LYS A 97 -6.31 17.61 -4.41
C LYS A 97 -6.77 16.71 -3.24
N PRO A 98 -7.87 15.93 -3.41
CA PRO A 98 -8.37 15.09 -2.33
C PRO A 98 -7.41 13.93 -2.07
N VAL A 99 -7.18 13.61 -0.79
CA VAL A 99 -6.35 12.47 -0.35
C VAL A 99 -7.18 11.54 0.52
N LEU A 100 -7.21 10.26 0.17
CA LEU A 100 -7.62 9.18 1.05
C LEU A 100 -6.36 8.55 1.65
N LEU A 101 -6.23 8.61 2.96
CA LEU A 101 -5.14 7.98 3.68
C LEU A 101 -5.55 6.58 4.10
N THR A 102 -4.76 5.56 3.74
CA THR A 102 -4.96 4.17 4.20
C THR A 102 -3.76 3.70 5.01
N VAL A 103 -4.01 2.82 5.95
CA VAL A 103 -2.98 2.07 6.68
C VAL A 103 -3.42 0.61 6.73
N ASP A 104 -2.52 -0.29 6.36
CA ASP A 104 -2.86 -1.68 6.17
C ASP A 104 -2.40 -2.55 7.35
N ASP A 105 -2.87 -3.81 7.37
CA ASP A 105 -2.47 -4.90 8.25
C ASP A 105 -3.00 -4.85 9.69
N GLY A 106 -3.08 -3.68 10.31
CA GLY A 106 -3.53 -3.57 11.69
C GLY A 106 -2.44 -3.82 12.72
N TYR A 107 -1.21 -3.35 12.44
CA TYR A 107 -0.10 -3.42 13.39
C TYR A 107 -0.34 -2.58 14.65
N GLN A 108 0.15 -3.06 15.78
CA GLN A 108 0.09 -2.36 17.06
C GLN A 108 0.75 -0.96 16.99
N SER A 109 1.78 -0.83 16.17
CA SER A 109 2.49 0.45 15.95
C SER A 109 1.57 1.56 15.42
N PHE A 110 0.47 1.22 14.73
CA PHE A 110 -0.51 2.21 14.30
C PHE A 110 -1.15 2.92 15.49
N TYR A 111 -1.64 2.17 16.49
CA TYR A 111 -2.24 2.75 17.69
C TYR A 111 -1.24 3.55 18.51
N GLN A 112 -0.03 3.02 18.67
CA GLN A 112 1.00 3.64 19.52
C GLN A 112 1.59 4.90 18.91
N ASN A 113 1.83 4.92 17.59
CA ASN A 113 2.65 5.95 16.94
C ASN A 113 1.88 6.81 15.93
N ALA A 114 0.97 6.22 15.13
CA ALA A 114 0.22 6.97 14.13
C ALA A 114 -1.04 7.63 14.70
N TYR A 115 -1.81 6.92 15.51
CA TYR A 115 -3.09 7.41 16.03
C TYR A 115 -2.97 8.70 16.85
N PRO A 116 -1.96 8.93 17.70
CA PRO A 116 -1.73 10.22 18.33
C PRO A 116 -1.55 11.37 17.34
N VAL A 117 -0.83 11.15 16.24
CA VAL A 117 -0.64 12.14 15.17
C VAL A 117 -1.97 12.42 14.45
N ILE A 118 -2.72 11.37 14.11
CA ILE A 118 -4.03 11.44 13.47
C ILE A 118 -4.99 12.27 14.31
N ARG A 119 -5.06 12.01 15.62
CA ARG A 119 -5.90 12.77 16.56
C ARG A 119 -5.49 14.24 16.65
N ALA A 120 -4.20 14.51 16.81
CA ALA A 120 -3.67 15.88 16.94
C ALA A 120 -3.94 16.71 15.68
N LYS A 121 -3.80 16.10 14.51
CA LYS A 121 -3.98 16.78 13.21
C LYS A 121 -5.43 16.71 12.69
N LYS A 122 -6.31 15.94 13.36
CA LYS A 122 -7.74 15.73 13.00
C LYS A 122 -7.91 15.28 11.56
N ILE A 123 -7.14 14.31 11.12
CA ILE A 123 -7.22 13.77 9.76
C ILE A 123 -7.97 12.42 9.76
N PRO A 124 -8.85 12.18 8.77
CA PRO A 124 -9.48 10.89 8.60
C PRO A 124 -8.49 9.88 8.00
N VAL A 125 -8.63 8.62 8.38
CA VAL A 125 -7.83 7.51 7.88
C VAL A 125 -8.69 6.25 7.75
N VAL A 126 -8.35 5.41 6.78
CA VAL A 126 -8.87 4.04 6.62
C VAL A 126 -7.82 3.08 7.18
N LEU A 127 -8.21 2.25 8.12
CA LEU A 127 -7.36 1.21 8.71
C LEU A 127 -7.89 -0.16 8.29
N ALA A 128 -7.19 -0.84 7.41
CA ALA A 128 -7.57 -2.14 6.91
C ALA A 128 -6.91 -3.24 7.76
N VAL A 129 -7.71 -4.18 8.28
CA VAL A 129 -7.22 -5.19 9.23
C VAL A 129 -7.42 -6.61 8.70
N VAL A 130 -6.44 -7.48 8.97
CA VAL A 130 -6.46 -8.91 8.64
C VAL A 130 -7.16 -9.66 9.78
N GLY A 131 -8.33 -10.25 9.51
CA GLY A 131 -9.15 -10.85 10.55
C GLY A 131 -8.49 -12.01 11.28
N SER A 132 -7.82 -12.91 10.57
CA SER A 132 -7.13 -14.05 11.17
C SER A 132 -6.02 -13.67 12.15
N TRP A 133 -5.46 -12.46 12.02
CA TRP A 133 -4.45 -11.95 12.96
C TRP A 133 -5.04 -11.40 14.25
N LEU A 134 -6.33 -11.06 14.23
CA LEU A 134 -7.05 -10.53 15.40
C LEU A 134 -7.63 -11.61 16.31
N GLU A 135 -7.86 -12.84 15.80
CA GLU A 135 -8.51 -13.93 16.55
C GLU A 135 -7.63 -14.58 17.64
N PRO A 136 -6.29 -14.74 17.47
CA PRO A 136 -5.48 -15.35 18.52
C PRO A 136 -5.56 -14.58 19.84
N LYS A 137 -5.53 -15.29 20.97
CA LYS A 137 -5.48 -14.68 22.31
C LYS A 137 -4.13 -14.01 22.54
N GLU A 138 -4.07 -13.07 23.47
CA GLU A 138 -2.86 -12.28 23.78
C GLU A 138 -1.59 -13.11 24.06
N ASN A 139 -1.76 -14.31 24.61
CA ASN A 139 -0.64 -15.22 24.89
C ASN A 139 -0.32 -16.22 23.77
N GLN A 140 -0.95 -16.05 22.61
CA GLN A 140 -0.72 -16.88 21.43
C GLN A 140 0.11 -16.11 20.40
N ASN A 141 0.53 -16.81 19.37
CA ASN A 141 1.18 -16.19 18.20
C ASN A 141 0.19 -16.07 17.04
N VAL A 142 0.51 -15.17 16.14
CA VAL A 142 -0.16 -14.94 14.87
C VAL A 142 0.66 -15.58 13.76
N ASP A 143 0.01 -16.28 12.85
CA ASP A 143 0.61 -16.71 11.59
C ASP A 143 0.68 -15.51 10.63
N PHE A 144 1.88 -15.01 10.44
CA PHE A 144 2.19 -13.85 9.60
C PHE A 144 2.86 -14.32 8.32
N GLY A 145 2.05 -14.83 7.38
CA GLY A 145 2.57 -15.32 6.09
C GLY A 145 3.52 -16.51 6.19
N GLY A 146 3.33 -17.37 7.20
CA GLY A 146 4.19 -18.53 7.51
C GLY A 146 5.23 -18.26 8.61
N GLU A 147 5.38 -17.01 9.05
CA GLU A 147 6.19 -16.65 10.21
C GLU A 147 5.32 -16.50 11.46
N SER A 148 5.86 -16.89 12.61
CA SER A 148 5.15 -16.82 13.89
C SER A 148 5.55 -15.55 14.64
N ILE A 149 4.62 -14.59 14.75
CA ILE A 149 4.84 -13.34 15.49
C ILE A 149 3.99 -13.28 16.77
N ALA A 150 4.45 -12.50 17.75
CA ALA A 150 3.69 -12.33 18.98
C ALA A 150 2.39 -11.54 18.72
N ARG A 151 1.27 -11.97 19.33
CA ARG A 151 -0.06 -11.34 19.16
C ARG A 151 -0.08 -9.85 19.49
N ASN A 152 0.75 -9.43 20.46
CA ASN A 152 0.86 -8.01 20.86
C ASN A 152 1.52 -7.09 19.81
N LYS A 153 1.96 -7.64 18.69
CA LYS A 153 2.39 -6.86 17.51
C LYS A 153 1.20 -6.38 16.66
N ILE A 154 0.01 -6.94 16.90
CA ILE A 154 -1.24 -6.64 16.20
C ILE A 154 -2.21 -5.95 17.16
N LEU A 155 -3.01 -5.04 16.66
CA LEU A 155 -4.04 -4.29 17.38
C LEU A 155 -4.99 -5.20 18.17
N SER A 156 -5.45 -4.72 19.32
CA SER A 156 -6.51 -5.35 20.09
C SER A 156 -7.90 -4.90 19.60
N TRP A 157 -8.93 -5.67 19.97
CA TRP A 157 -10.32 -5.34 19.67
C TRP A 157 -10.77 -4.02 20.33
N ASP A 158 -10.27 -3.74 21.54
CA ASP A 158 -10.66 -2.53 22.27
C ASP A 158 -10.03 -1.28 21.67
N GLU A 159 -8.78 -1.36 21.19
CA GLU A 159 -8.13 -0.27 20.45
C GLU A 159 -8.86 0.01 19.12
N LEU A 160 -9.27 -1.03 18.39
CA LEU A 160 -10.06 -0.86 17.17
C LEU A 160 -11.41 -0.15 17.44
N LYS A 161 -12.11 -0.52 18.53
CA LYS A 161 -13.35 0.14 18.95
C LYS A 161 -13.12 1.60 19.34
N GLU A 162 -12.08 1.88 20.14
CA GLU A 162 -11.71 3.24 20.52
C GLU A 162 -11.47 4.11 19.29
N MET A 163 -10.65 3.62 18.37
CA MET A 163 -10.32 4.34 17.14
C MET A 163 -11.55 4.58 16.26
N GLN A 164 -12.39 3.56 16.06
CA GLN A 164 -13.63 3.72 15.32
C GLN A 164 -14.56 4.76 15.97
N ASN A 165 -14.69 4.74 17.30
CA ASN A 165 -15.55 5.66 18.05
C ASN A 165 -15.02 7.10 18.03
N SER A 166 -13.75 7.32 17.78
CA SER A 166 -13.19 8.66 17.59
C SER A 166 -13.78 9.40 16.37
N GLY A 167 -14.35 8.65 15.41
CA GLY A 167 -14.84 9.18 14.13
C GLY A 167 -13.75 9.54 13.13
N LEU A 168 -12.48 9.37 13.49
CA LEU A 168 -11.32 9.64 12.60
C LEU A 168 -10.86 8.39 11.85
N VAL A 169 -11.09 7.19 12.41
CA VAL A 169 -10.62 5.93 11.83
C VAL A 169 -11.81 5.12 11.31
N GLU A 170 -11.81 4.89 10.01
CA GLU A 170 -12.70 3.92 9.36
C GLU A 170 -12.01 2.55 9.36
N ILE A 171 -12.62 1.56 10.04
CA ILE A 171 -12.10 0.19 10.00
C ILE A 171 -12.54 -0.47 8.70
N ALA A 172 -11.58 -0.95 7.93
CA ALA A 172 -11.75 -1.59 6.63
C ALA A 172 -11.34 -3.07 6.68
N SER A 173 -11.70 -3.81 5.67
CA SER A 173 -11.27 -5.20 5.49
C SER A 173 -9.94 -5.27 4.75
N HIS A 174 -8.97 -6.03 5.30
CA HIS A 174 -7.78 -6.49 4.57
C HIS A 174 -7.84 -8.02 4.37
N SER A 175 -9.02 -8.55 4.13
CA SER A 175 -9.38 -9.97 4.09
C SER A 175 -9.36 -10.65 5.47
N TYR A 176 -9.88 -11.87 5.54
CA TYR A 176 -9.74 -12.69 6.74
C TYR A 176 -8.38 -13.40 6.75
N HIS A 177 -8.03 -14.10 5.65
CA HIS A 177 -6.81 -14.91 5.56
C HIS A 177 -6.22 -14.95 4.13
N LEU A 178 -6.57 -13.98 3.27
CA LEU A 178 -5.98 -13.91 1.92
C LEU A 178 -4.67 -13.13 1.87
N HIS A 179 -4.22 -12.56 3.01
CA HIS A 179 -2.94 -11.88 3.13
C HIS A 179 -1.81 -12.90 3.30
N GLN A 180 -1.62 -13.75 2.29
CA GLN A 180 -0.58 -14.78 2.22
C GLN A 180 -0.29 -15.17 0.77
N GLY A 181 0.85 -15.80 0.56
CA GLY A 181 1.18 -16.45 -0.70
C GLY A 181 0.53 -17.83 -0.81
N VAL A 182 0.00 -18.16 -2.00
CA VAL A 182 -0.48 -19.50 -2.36
C VAL A 182 0.29 -20.04 -3.54
N ASN A 183 0.32 -21.37 -3.68
CA ASN A 183 1.00 -22.01 -4.81
C ASN A 183 0.32 -21.62 -6.12
N ALA A 184 1.00 -20.88 -6.98
CA ALA A 184 0.48 -20.31 -8.20
C ALA A 184 0.74 -21.16 -9.46
N ASN A 185 1.66 -22.16 -9.40
CA ASN A 185 2.03 -22.93 -10.58
C ASN A 185 2.76 -24.23 -10.22
N PRO A 186 3.01 -25.11 -11.21
CA PRO A 186 3.76 -26.36 -11.00
C PRO A 186 5.18 -26.18 -10.45
N GLN A 187 5.78 -24.99 -10.60
CA GLN A 187 7.12 -24.67 -10.15
C GLN A 187 7.16 -24.32 -8.65
N GLY A 188 6.01 -24.16 -8.01
CA GLY A 188 5.91 -23.82 -6.61
C GLY A 188 6.09 -22.33 -6.29
N ASN A 189 5.95 -21.45 -7.28
CA ASN A 189 5.98 -20.01 -7.03
C ASN A 189 4.77 -19.61 -6.18
N LEU A 190 5.02 -18.73 -5.21
CA LEU A 190 3.96 -18.18 -4.37
C LEU A 190 3.51 -16.83 -4.93
N GLU A 191 2.19 -16.65 -5.00
CA GLU A 191 1.55 -15.41 -5.44
C GLU A 191 0.40 -15.05 -4.47
N PRO A 192 -0.04 -13.77 -4.42
CA PRO A 192 -1.06 -13.32 -3.47
C PRO A 192 -2.36 -14.13 -3.58
N ALA A 193 -2.84 -14.67 -2.46
CA ALA A 193 -4.01 -15.56 -2.42
C ALA A 193 -5.30 -14.92 -2.94
N ALA A 194 -5.44 -13.60 -2.77
CA ALA A 194 -6.63 -12.88 -3.19
C ALA A 194 -6.86 -12.86 -4.71
N ILE A 195 -5.80 -12.89 -5.51
CA ILE A 195 -5.85 -12.73 -6.97
C ILE A 195 -5.36 -13.95 -7.74
N THR A 196 -4.95 -15.01 -7.02
CA THR A 196 -4.33 -16.20 -7.63
C THR A 196 -5.23 -17.39 -7.54
N ARG A 197 -5.40 -18.12 -8.64
CA ARG A 197 -5.97 -19.48 -8.62
C ARG A 197 -4.93 -20.45 -8.11
N ILE A 198 -5.27 -21.18 -7.07
CA ILE A 198 -4.36 -22.13 -6.43
C ILE A 198 -4.06 -23.28 -7.38
N TYR A 199 -2.78 -23.60 -7.55
CA TYR A 199 -2.36 -24.83 -8.22
C TYR A 199 -2.24 -25.96 -7.20
N ASP A 200 -3.06 -26.99 -7.34
CA ASP A 200 -2.97 -28.21 -6.54
C ASP A 200 -1.93 -29.18 -7.14
N THR A 201 -0.87 -29.40 -6.40
CA THR A 201 0.23 -30.29 -6.80
C THR A 201 -0.17 -31.76 -6.85
N LYS A 202 -1.23 -32.19 -6.12
CA LYS A 202 -1.70 -33.57 -6.10
C LYS A 202 -2.52 -33.89 -7.32
N SER A 203 -3.51 -33.05 -7.63
CA SER A 203 -4.35 -33.20 -8.82
C SER A 203 -3.70 -32.67 -10.10
N LYS A 204 -2.60 -31.91 -9.97
CA LYS A 204 -1.89 -31.22 -11.06
C LYS A 204 -2.82 -30.31 -11.86
N SER A 205 -3.73 -29.61 -11.18
CA SER A 205 -4.73 -28.73 -11.78
C SER A 205 -4.83 -27.40 -11.04
N TYR A 206 -5.33 -26.40 -11.74
CA TYR A 206 -5.67 -25.12 -11.13
C TYR A 206 -7.08 -25.16 -10.54
N GLU A 207 -7.27 -24.37 -9.48
CA GLU A 207 -8.58 -24.01 -8.95
C GLU A 207 -9.46 -23.46 -10.10
N ASN A 208 -10.68 -23.94 -10.24
CA ASN A 208 -11.61 -23.43 -11.24
C ASN A 208 -12.23 -22.10 -10.81
N ASP A 209 -12.92 -21.43 -11.72
CA ASP A 209 -13.49 -20.10 -11.49
C ASP A 209 -14.50 -20.06 -10.33
N ALA A 210 -15.32 -21.09 -10.22
CA ALA A 210 -16.36 -21.16 -9.19
C ALA A 210 -15.74 -21.35 -7.79
N ASP A 211 -14.73 -22.22 -7.67
CA ASP A 211 -14.04 -22.47 -6.41
C ASP A 211 -13.21 -21.24 -5.98
N TYR A 212 -12.51 -20.59 -6.93
CA TYR A 212 -11.79 -19.35 -6.68
C TYR A 212 -12.74 -18.25 -6.17
N GLN A 213 -13.85 -18.01 -6.86
CA GLN A 213 -14.82 -17.00 -6.45
C GLN A 213 -15.44 -17.32 -5.09
N ALA A 214 -15.77 -18.60 -4.85
CA ALA A 214 -16.32 -19.04 -3.58
C ALA A 214 -15.32 -18.82 -2.43
N ARG A 215 -14.05 -19.19 -2.63
CA ARG A 215 -13.00 -19.01 -1.63
C ARG A 215 -12.80 -17.53 -1.26
N VAL A 216 -12.66 -16.66 -2.26
CA VAL A 216 -12.48 -15.21 -2.02
C VAL A 216 -13.72 -14.63 -1.35
N TYR A 217 -14.92 -14.96 -1.83
CA TYR A 217 -16.17 -14.48 -1.24
C TYR A 217 -16.33 -14.91 0.23
N GLN A 218 -16.09 -16.19 0.55
CA GLN A 218 -16.23 -16.72 1.91
C GLN A 218 -15.21 -16.10 2.87
N ASP A 219 -14.00 -15.85 2.40
CA ASP A 219 -12.97 -15.18 3.20
C ASP A 219 -13.38 -13.74 3.55
N LEU A 220 -13.77 -12.95 2.55
CA LEU A 220 -14.20 -11.56 2.76
C LEU A 220 -15.46 -11.49 3.63
N LYS A 221 -16.41 -12.41 3.41
CA LYS A 221 -17.59 -12.52 4.26
C LYS A 221 -17.22 -12.84 5.71
N LYS A 222 -16.29 -13.78 5.92
CA LYS A 222 -15.82 -14.17 7.26
C LYS A 222 -15.19 -12.98 7.97
N ASN A 223 -14.34 -12.19 7.29
CA ASN A 223 -13.76 -10.99 7.90
C ASN A 223 -14.84 -9.98 8.30
N ASN A 224 -15.78 -9.72 7.41
CA ASN A 224 -16.90 -8.81 7.70
C ASN A 224 -17.72 -9.26 8.91
N ASP A 225 -18.07 -10.53 8.98
CA ASP A 225 -18.85 -11.09 10.08
C ASP A 225 -18.08 -11.08 11.40
N LEU A 226 -16.78 -11.38 11.37
CA LEU A 226 -15.87 -11.30 12.52
C LEU A 226 -15.81 -9.89 13.11
N LEU A 227 -15.56 -8.87 12.28
CA LEU A 227 -15.48 -7.49 12.73
C LEU A 227 -16.80 -7.03 13.36
N LYS A 228 -17.94 -7.37 12.76
CA LYS A 228 -19.27 -7.09 13.31
C LYS A 228 -19.53 -7.80 14.63
N ALA A 229 -19.15 -9.07 14.76
CA ALA A 229 -19.30 -9.85 15.98
C ALA A 229 -18.54 -9.25 17.17
N HIS A 230 -17.45 -8.53 16.90
CA HIS A 230 -16.68 -7.80 17.90
C HIS A 230 -17.14 -6.35 18.13
N GLY A 231 -18.30 -5.95 17.59
CA GLY A 231 -18.92 -4.64 17.81
C GLY A 231 -18.38 -3.51 16.92
N LEU A 232 -17.65 -3.83 15.89
CA LEU A 232 -17.24 -2.88 14.86
C LEU A 232 -18.35 -2.69 13.81
N ARG A 233 -18.35 -1.56 13.12
CA ARG A 233 -19.22 -1.36 11.95
C ARG A 233 -18.81 -2.31 10.83
N ALA A 234 -19.80 -2.69 10.02
CA ALA A 234 -19.50 -3.47 8.81
C ALA A 234 -18.50 -2.69 7.92
N PRO A 235 -17.38 -3.31 7.50
CA PRO A 235 -16.45 -2.67 6.58
C PRO A 235 -17.15 -2.25 5.27
N ARG A 236 -16.88 -1.04 4.83
CA ARG A 236 -17.37 -0.47 3.57
C ARG A 236 -16.28 -0.37 2.52
N VAL A 237 -15.06 -0.63 2.91
CA VAL A 237 -13.85 -0.57 2.09
C VAL A 237 -13.07 -1.86 2.29
N MET A 238 -12.48 -2.35 1.24
CA MET A 238 -11.42 -3.35 1.22
C MET A 238 -10.16 -2.69 0.63
N VAL A 239 -9.03 -2.94 1.23
CA VAL A 239 -7.71 -2.52 0.76
C VAL A 239 -6.89 -3.75 0.45
#